data_0b671134ebb5b9d7d0f4490f6eb6df2c
#
_entry.id   0b671134ebb5b9d7d0f4490f6eb6df2c
#
_cell.length_a   1.000
_cell.length_b   1.000
_cell.length_c   1.000
_cell.angle_alpha   90.00
_cell.angle_beta   90.00
_cell.angle_gamma   90.00
#
_symmetry.space_group_name_H-M   'P 1'
#
loop_
_entity.id
_entity.type
_entity.pdbx_description
1 polymer ?
#
loop_
_entity_poly.entity_id
_entity_poly.type
_entity_poly.pdbx_seq_one_letter_code
_entity_poly.pdbx_strand_id
1 'polypeptide(L)'
;MTTPVMNEQKKLNAAISGKLAHDSRALEAVFEKCRTDEKKMTLLIRAFCESYLIDQHRRPLKLRPLQETIVVKCLTYPDLDDSKHRKLAILAPRGSGKSYALSVAVVIYMFFKRFRDLVFVLAPSEDQASLIFNYCYRHFADNEFLMGLVDHFRHHNKPNITMKGGTVLRRAPIAASNQGQAIRGQHPTFLVVDESPLIDDKLFIDNVEPCIVSNRAPFINLGTPKSKENHMYRYLYDDAYGESFEQLVFTWRDAVNAGRAYSAPYTENDMLTKMTEWGEDSIYWRTEYECEFIESVSQIFNPDHVKACREAYSFVERGTKVHNCCVGVDIGKSVNSTVISVWSTEKSATGNIARLVNIEEINPKSGGHDIPYQRSRILANCRDFGASRLIIDATGIGGAIEQEMRLACIQNKPQIHFTPFIFTGGPKGTKTQVYRDMVSYIQQGLVKIPDPAGLPADEARLVNKWIKEHIALEYVMDAAQKTEKIGAPDGKHDDYCDSTVIALHASLGMLPPESSFSSVTLNTPMRPQRDLGNKHTTGPLFTKSTARRRLNKHAPGGI
;
A
#
# COMPACT_ATOMS: atom_id res chain seq x y z
N MET A 1 -36.53 -6.32 12.48
CA MET A 1 -36.73 -7.76 12.17
C MET A 1 -38.17 -8.12 12.49
N THR A 2 -38.83 -8.89 11.61
CA THR A 2 -40.21 -9.37 11.86
C THR A 2 -40.19 -10.47 12.95
N THR A 3 -41.27 -10.64 13.69
CA THR A 3 -41.41 -11.62 14.79
C THR A 3 -40.94 -13.04 14.43
N PRO A 4 -41.21 -13.61 13.21
CA PRO A 4 -40.71 -14.92 12.80
C PRO A 4 -39.17 -15.01 12.73
N VAL A 5 -38.50 -13.99 12.20
CA VAL A 5 -37.02 -13.93 12.06
C VAL A 5 -36.36 -13.87 13.43
N MET A 6 -36.92 -13.11 14.39
CA MET A 6 -36.43 -13.07 15.76
C MET A 6 -36.55 -14.44 16.46
N ASN A 7 -37.60 -15.19 16.19
CA ASN A 7 -37.78 -16.52 16.78
C ASN A 7 -36.79 -17.53 16.20
N GLU A 8 -36.49 -17.46 14.92
CA GLU A 8 -35.50 -18.31 14.27
C GLU A 8 -34.08 -18.00 14.75
N GLN A 9 -33.74 -16.72 14.88
CA GLN A 9 -32.45 -16.28 15.47
C GLN A 9 -32.28 -16.82 16.90
N LYS A 10 -33.28 -16.71 17.76
CA LYS A 10 -33.23 -17.24 19.13
C LYS A 10 -33.05 -18.75 19.16
N LYS A 11 -33.69 -19.49 18.25
CA LYS A 11 -33.52 -20.95 18.15
C LYS A 11 -32.09 -21.30 17.73
N LEU A 12 -31.51 -20.59 16.77
CA LEU A 12 -30.12 -20.79 16.34
C LEU A 12 -29.14 -20.45 17.48
N ASN A 13 -29.32 -19.33 18.18
CA ASN A 13 -28.50 -18.98 19.33
C ASN A 13 -28.54 -20.09 20.41
N ALA A 14 -29.72 -20.58 20.73
CA ALA A 14 -29.88 -21.67 21.69
C ALA A 14 -29.24 -22.98 21.19
N ALA A 15 -29.33 -23.28 19.92
CA ALA A 15 -28.72 -24.46 19.34
C ALA A 15 -27.19 -24.42 19.37
N ILE A 16 -26.57 -23.29 19.01
CA ILE A 16 -25.10 -23.22 18.97
C ILE A 16 -24.45 -22.96 20.32
N SER A 17 -25.13 -22.36 21.29
CA SER A 17 -24.62 -22.06 22.65
C SER A 17 -25.00 -23.08 23.74
N GLY A 18 -25.90 -24.01 23.44
CA GLY A 18 -26.38 -25.02 24.38
C GLY A 18 -25.64 -26.37 24.29
N LYS A 19 -26.33 -27.46 24.68
CA LYS A 19 -25.79 -28.83 24.61
C LYS A 19 -25.31 -29.24 23.23
N LEU A 20 -25.92 -28.69 22.14
CA LEU A 20 -25.50 -28.94 20.75
C LEU A 20 -24.11 -28.40 20.44
N ALA A 21 -23.65 -27.38 21.15
CA ALA A 21 -22.29 -26.86 20.96
C ALA A 21 -21.20 -27.92 21.23
N HIS A 22 -21.50 -28.94 22.02
CA HIS A 22 -20.61 -30.06 22.30
C HIS A 22 -20.79 -31.26 21.34
N ASP A 23 -21.87 -31.28 20.56
CA ASP A 23 -22.15 -32.33 19.59
C ASP A 23 -21.75 -31.86 18.16
N SER A 24 -20.57 -32.28 17.74
CA SER A 24 -20.00 -31.89 16.45
C SER A 24 -20.84 -32.36 15.26
N ARG A 25 -21.51 -33.51 15.34
CA ARG A 25 -22.35 -34.00 14.24
C ARG A 25 -23.64 -33.20 14.11
N ALA A 26 -24.24 -32.86 15.25
CA ALA A 26 -25.42 -32.03 15.27
C ALA A 26 -25.12 -30.60 14.74
N LEU A 27 -23.99 -30.04 15.12
CA LEU A 27 -23.55 -28.74 14.59
C LEU A 27 -23.30 -28.78 13.07
N GLU A 28 -22.61 -29.80 12.59
CA GLU A 28 -22.40 -29.97 11.15
C GLU A 28 -23.74 -30.08 10.40
N ALA A 29 -24.70 -30.83 10.93
CA ALA A 29 -26.04 -30.93 10.35
C ALA A 29 -26.78 -29.58 10.33
N VAL A 30 -26.57 -28.70 11.32
CA VAL A 30 -27.13 -27.34 11.32
C VAL A 30 -26.46 -26.51 10.21
N PHE A 31 -25.16 -26.58 10.08
CA PHE A 31 -24.41 -25.87 9.03
C PHE A 31 -24.86 -26.32 7.63
N GLU A 32 -24.93 -27.63 7.38
CA GLU A 32 -25.37 -28.20 6.11
C GLU A 32 -26.78 -27.71 5.69
N LYS A 33 -27.70 -27.55 6.65
CA LYS A 33 -29.03 -26.98 6.39
C LYS A 33 -29.02 -25.48 6.05
N CYS A 34 -28.00 -24.77 6.49
CA CYS A 34 -27.88 -23.32 6.28
C CYS A 34 -27.06 -22.99 5.01
N ARG A 35 -26.09 -23.84 4.64
CA ARG A 35 -25.14 -23.51 3.57
C ARG A 35 -25.75 -23.36 2.17
N THR A 36 -26.94 -23.86 1.93
CA THR A 36 -27.68 -23.71 0.67
C THR A 36 -28.66 -22.54 0.65
N ASP A 37 -28.74 -21.76 1.75
CA ASP A 37 -29.70 -20.67 1.92
C ASP A 37 -29.04 -19.47 2.59
N GLU A 38 -28.79 -18.41 1.83
CA GLU A 38 -28.12 -17.20 2.32
C GLU A 38 -28.83 -16.55 3.52
N LYS A 39 -30.17 -16.60 3.57
CA LYS A 39 -30.92 -16.02 4.71
C LYS A 39 -30.67 -16.81 5.99
N LYS A 40 -30.69 -18.14 5.89
CA LYS A 40 -30.38 -19.01 7.05
C LYS A 40 -28.92 -18.89 7.44
N MET A 41 -28.01 -18.84 6.47
CA MET A 41 -26.58 -18.65 6.74
C MET A 41 -26.33 -17.29 7.42
N THR A 42 -26.95 -16.20 6.97
CA THR A 42 -26.89 -14.89 7.63
C THR A 42 -27.31 -14.97 9.11
N LEU A 43 -28.42 -15.65 9.40
CA LEU A 43 -28.87 -15.84 10.78
C LEU A 43 -27.87 -16.68 11.60
N LEU A 44 -27.32 -17.73 11.00
CA LEU A 44 -26.31 -18.56 11.66
C LEU A 44 -25.04 -17.78 11.98
N ILE A 45 -24.54 -16.97 11.06
CA ILE A 45 -23.37 -16.11 11.23
C ILE A 45 -23.60 -15.10 12.36
N ARG A 46 -24.75 -14.42 12.34
CA ARG A 46 -25.10 -13.46 13.40
C ARG A 46 -25.17 -14.14 14.77
N ALA A 47 -25.83 -15.31 14.83
CA ALA A 47 -25.91 -16.11 16.06
C ALA A 47 -24.52 -16.50 16.57
N PHE A 48 -23.64 -16.93 15.70
CA PHE A 48 -22.28 -17.29 16.05
C PHE A 48 -21.46 -16.07 16.55
N CYS A 49 -21.50 -14.96 15.81
CA CYS A 49 -20.79 -13.74 16.17
C CYS A 49 -21.27 -13.19 17.53
N GLU A 50 -22.59 -13.19 17.78
CA GLU A 50 -23.15 -12.75 19.07
C GLU A 50 -22.76 -13.66 20.24
N SER A 51 -22.64 -14.98 19.99
CA SER A 51 -22.39 -15.95 21.06
C SER A 51 -20.91 -16.12 21.38
N TYR A 52 -20.02 -15.96 20.39
CA TYR A 52 -18.65 -16.42 20.53
C TYR A 52 -17.58 -15.38 20.17
N LEU A 53 -17.89 -14.37 19.36
CA LEU A 53 -16.89 -13.40 18.93
C LEU A 53 -17.08 -12.05 19.62
N ILE A 54 -15.99 -11.37 19.88
CA ILE A 54 -15.99 -10.04 20.48
C ILE A 54 -15.26 -9.03 19.59
N ASP A 55 -15.73 -7.78 19.64
CA ASP A 55 -15.09 -6.64 19.00
C ASP A 55 -13.91 -6.11 19.84
N GLN A 56 -13.20 -5.11 19.33
CA GLN A 56 -12.09 -4.43 20.03
C GLN A 56 -12.50 -3.78 21.37
N HIS A 57 -13.81 -3.61 21.61
CA HIS A 57 -14.37 -3.05 22.85
C HIS A 57 -14.94 -4.13 23.77
N ARG A 58 -14.62 -5.40 23.51
CA ARG A 58 -15.12 -6.59 24.24
C ARG A 58 -16.64 -6.74 24.24
N ARG A 59 -17.32 -6.25 23.21
CA ARG A 59 -18.75 -6.44 22.98
C ARG A 59 -18.97 -7.55 21.95
N PRO A 60 -20.14 -8.21 21.94
CA PRO A 60 -20.48 -9.17 20.91
C PRO A 60 -20.24 -8.60 19.49
N LEU A 61 -19.53 -9.35 18.67
CA LEU A 61 -19.14 -8.89 17.33
C LEU A 61 -20.36 -8.68 16.44
N LYS A 62 -20.41 -7.52 15.83
CA LYS A 62 -21.35 -7.19 14.76
C LYS A 62 -20.57 -6.89 13.49
N LEU A 63 -20.72 -7.72 12.49
CA LEU A 63 -20.10 -7.50 11.19
C LEU A 63 -20.74 -6.29 10.50
N ARG A 64 -19.95 -5.51 9.82
CA ARG A 64 -20.45 -4.45 8.91
C ARG A 64 -21.13 -5.11 7.71
N PRO A 65 -22.10 -4.46 7.04
CA PRO A 65 -22.85 -5.05 5.92
C PRO A 65 -21.98 -5.69 4.85
N LEU A 66 -20.93 -5.01 4.38
CA LEU A 66 -19.96 -5.56 3.41
C LEU A 66 -19.25 -6.80 3.97
N GLN A 67 -18.78 -6.75 5.22
CA GLN A 67 -18.14 -7.91 5.86
C GLN A 67 -19.12 -9.08 6.03
N GLU A 68 -20.34 -8.81 6.44
CA GLU A 68 -21.39 -9.84 6.56
C GLU A 68 -21.65 -10.49 5.21
N THR A 69 -21.80 -9.69 4.14
CA THR A 69 -21.98 -10.21 2.77
C THR A 69 -20.82 -11.13 2.37
N ILE A 70 -19.56 -10.71 2.59
CA ILE A 70 -18.39 -11.54 2.29
C ILE A 70 -18.47 -12.86 3.07
N VAL A 71 -18.72 -12.82 4.37
CA VAL A 71 -18.77 -14.04 5.21
C VAL A 71 -19.91 -14.97 4.77
N VAL A 72 -21.08 -14.42 4.48
CA VAL A 72 -22.24 -15.19 3.97
C VAL A 72 -21.86 -15.89 2.68
N LYS A 73 -21.32 -15.18 1.72
CA LYS A 73 -20.92 -15.73 0.43
C LYS A 73 -19.83 -16.79 0.54
N CYS A 74 -18.85 -16.60 1.42
CA CYS A 74 -17.81 -17.61 1.69
C CYS A 74 -18.37 -18.93 2.25
N LEU A 75 -19.46 -18.88 2.99
CA LEU A 75 -20.03 -20.04 3.70
C LEU A 75 -21.30 -20.59 3.05
N THR A 76 -21.85 -19.88 2.06
CA THR A 76 -23.01 -20.32 1.28
C THR A 76 -22.56 -20.90 -0.04
N TYR A 77 -22.79 -22.19 -0.28
CA TYR A 77 -22.48 -22.87 -1.53
C TYR A 77 -23.46 -24.03 -1.74
N PRO A 78 -23.83 -24.35 -2.99
CA PRO A 78 -24.82 -25.37 -3.29
C PRO A 78 -24.27 -26.79 -3.04
N ASP A 79 -25.09 -27.77 -3.33
CA ASP A 79 -24.74 -29.17 -3.18
C ASP A 79 -23.56 -29.62 -4.09
N LEU A 80 -22.91 -30.70 -3.67
CA LEU A 80 -21.63 -31.17 -4.20
C LEU A 80 -21.59 -31.44 -5.71
N ASP A 81 -22.75 -31.63 -6.34
CA ASP A 81 -22.86 -31.94 -7.78
C ASP A 81 -22.84 -30.67 -8.67
N ASP A 82 -23.06 -29.50 -8.12
CA ASP A 82 -22.98 -28.24 -8.85
C ASP A 82 -21.61 -27.60 -8.69
N SER A 83 -20.74 -27.82 -9.66
CA SER A 83 -19.35 -27.32 -9.65
C SER A 83 -19.26 -25.80 -9.76
N LYS A 84 -20.35 -25.12 -10.22
CA LYS A 84 -20.32 -23.70 -10.57
C LYS A 84 -20.24 -22.75 -9.36
N HIS A 85 -20.77 -23.11 -8.22
CA HIS A 85 -20.98 -22.15 -7.13
C HIS A 85 -20.09 -22.30 -5.91
N ARG A 86 -18.99 -23.03 -6.03
CA ARG A 86 -18.00 -23.15 -4.96
C ARG A 86 -16.77 -22.28 -5.16
N LYS A 87 -16.71 -21.62 -6.28
CA LYS A 87 -15.62 -20.72 -6.62
C LYS A 87 -16.11 -19.29 -6.51
N LEU A 88 -15.47 -18.51 -5.68
CA LEU A 88 -15.82 -17.14 -5.37
C LEU A 88 -14.69 -16.19 -5.75
N ALA A 89 -14.99 -15.19 -6.55
CA ALA A 89 -14.08 -14.13 -6.93
C ALA A 89 -14.58 -12.80 -6.36
N ILE A 90 -13.85 -12.21 -5.42
CA ILE A 90 -14.25 -11.01 -4.70
C ILE A 90 -13.23 -9.90 -4.91
N LEU A 91 -13.67 -8.74 -5.40
CA LEU A 91 -12.94 -7.50 -5.30
C LEU A 91 -13.56 -6.63 -4.20
N ALA A 92 -12.72 -6.12 -3.32
CA ALA A 92 -13.17 -5.23 -2.27
C ALA A 92 -12.11 -4.16 -1.97
N PRO A 93 -12.53 -2.91 -1.69
CA PRO A 93 -11.62 -1.78 -1.58
C PRO A 93 -10.67 -1.92 -0.40
N ARG A 94 -9.55 -1.22 -0.51
CA ARG A 94 -8.55 -1.16 0.56
C ARG A 94 -9.16 -0.60 1.85
N GLY A 95 -8.82 -1.23 2.99
CA GLY A 95 -9.32 -0.80 4.29
C GLY A 95 -10.78 -1.20 4.60
N SER A 96 -11.50 -1.87 3.69
CA SER A 96 -12.89 -2.33 3.92
C SER A 96 -13.03 -3.39 5.02
N GLY A 97 -11.91 -4.01 5.45
CA GLY A 97 -11.89 -5.08 6.44
C GLY A 97 -12.14 -6.46 5.85
N LYS A 98 -11.83 -6.65 4.57
CA LYS A 98 -11.97 -7.91 3.84
C LYS A 98 -11.24 -9.08 4.49
N SER A 99 -9.95 -8.94 4.84
CA SER A 99 -9.15 -10.00 5.49
C SER A 99 -9.69 -10.37 6.87
N TYR A 100 -10.24 -9.40 7.61
CA TYR A 100 -10.94 -9.67 8.88
C TYR A 100 -12.22 -10.49 8.65
N ALA A 101 -13.01 -10.16 7.64
CA ALA A 101 -14.19 -10.94 7.27
C ALA A 101 -13.83 -12.39 6.91
N LEU A 102 -12.76 -12.59 6.13
CA LEU A 102 -12.26 -13.94 5.83
C LEU A 102 -11.87 -14.72 7.09
N SER A 103 -11.24 -14.09 8.07
CA SER A 103 -10.89 -14.76 9.33
C SER A 103 -12.14 -15.22 10.09
N VAL A 104 -13.21 -14.44 10.07
CA VAL A 104 -14.50 -14.83 10.68
C VAL A 104 -15.11 -16.01 9.93
N ALA A 105 -15.09 -16.00 8.59
CA ALA A 105 -15.57 -17.13 7.79
C ALA A 105 -14.80 -18.43 8.10
N VAL A 106 -13.46 -18.34 8.17
CA VAL A 106 -12.58 -19.46 8.52
C VAL A 106 -12.92 -20.02 9.91
N VAL A 107 -13.06 -19.18 10.92
CA VAL A 107 -13.36 -19.62 12.29
C VAL A 107 -14.74 -20.26 12.39
N ILE A 108 -15.75 -19.69 11.71
CA ILE A 108 -17.09 -20.30 11.63
C ILE A 108 -17.02 -21.67 10.96
N TYR A 109 -16.34 -21.76 9.81
CA TYR A 109 -16.17 -23.03 9.11
C TYR A 109 -15.52 -24.08 10.03
N MET A 110 -14.40 -23.76 10.68
CA MET A 110 -13.72 -24.66 11.61
C MET A 110 -14.57 -25.06 12.81
N PHE A 111 -15.43 -24.18 13.29
CA PHE A 111 -16.35 -24.47 14.41
C PHE A 111 -17.40 -25.50 14.02
N PHE A 112 -17.96 -25.41 12.82
CA PHE A 112 -18.99 -26.33 12.35
C PHE A 112 -18.43 -27.61 11.71
N LYS A 113 -17.28 -27.51 11.05
CA LYS A 113 -16.56 -28.61 10.37
C LYS A 113 -15.36 -29.07 11.20
N ARG A 114 -15.60 -29.77 12.30
CA ARG A 114 -14.54 -30.15 13.27
C ARG A 114 -13.77 -31.41 12.92
N PHE A 115 -14.23 -32.21 11.95
CA PHE A 115 -13.67 -33.52 11.69
C PHE A 115 -12.82 -33.55 10.43
N ARG A 116 -11.48 -33.63 10.64
CA ARG A 116 -10.47 -33.97 9.64
C ARG A 116 -10.46 -33.10 8.37
N ASP A 117 -10.99 -31.89 8.47
CA ASP A 117 -10.93 -30.90 7.38
C ASP A 117 -9.58 -30.18 7.36
N LEU A 118 -9.15 -29.79 6.17
CA LEU A 118 -7.97 -28.95 5.97
C LEU A 118 -8.43 -27.59 5.43
N VAL A 119 -8.36 -26.58 6.27
CA VAL A 119 -8.54 -25.18 5.89
C VAL A 119 -7.17 -24.61 5.53
N PHE A 120 -7.06 -23.99 4.37
CA PHE A 120 -5.81 -23.40 3.95
C PHE A 120 -5.98 -21.92 3.60
N VAL A 121 -5.11 -21.08 4.15
CA VAL A 121 -5.04 -19.65 3.86
C VAL A 121 -3.76 -19.36 3.11
N LEU A 122 -3.91 -18.82 1.91
CA LEU A 122 -2.82 -18.39 1.04
C LEU A 122 -2.82 -16.88 0.91
N ALA A 123 -1.64 -16.31 0.71
CA ALA A 123 -1.44 -14.90 0.38
C ALA A 123 -0.11 -14.71 -0.37
N PRO A 124 0.13 -13.56 -1.02
CA PRO A 124 1.39 -13.30 -1.74
C PRO A 124 2.63 -13.30 -0.84
N SER A 125 2.48 -12.93 0.42
CA SER A 125 3.59 -12.84 1.37
C SER A 125 3.29 -13.55 2.70
N GLU A 126 4.36 -13.86 3.44
CA GLU A 126 4.26 -14.46 4.78
C GLU A 126 3.50 -13.55 5.76
N ASP A 127 3.74 -12.24 5.70
CA ASP A 127 3.09 -11.26 6.58
C ASP A 127 1.58 -11.20 6.32
N GLN A 128 1.16 -11.20 5.05
CA GLN A 128 -0.26 -11.20 4.68
C GLN A 128 -0.95 -12.51 5.09
N ALA A 129 -0.32 -13.66 4.82
CA ALA A 129 -0.87 -14.95 5.28
C ALA A 129 -0.96 -15.01 6.81
N SER A 130 0.02 -14.41 7.52
CA SER A 130 0.03 -14.30 8.98
C SER A 130 -1.11 -13.44 9.51
N LEU A 131 -1.52 -12.41 8.78
CA LEU A 131 -2.57 -11.48 9.24
C LEU A 131 -3.90 -12.22 9.49
N ILE A 132 -4.40 -12.97 8.51
CA ILE A 132 -5.65 -13.73 8.64
C ILE A 132 -5.49 -14.80 9.73
N PHE A 133 -4.38 -15.53 9.72
CA PHE A 133 -4.10 -16.56 10.72
C PHE A 133 -4.11 -16.00 12.15
N ASN A 134 -3.51 -14.83 12.36
CA ASN A 134 -3.49 -14.17 13.67
C ASN A 134 -4.88 -13.66 14.08
N TYR A 135 -5.71 -13.20 13.12
CA TYR A 135 -7.12 -12.90 13.43
C TYR A 135 -7.87 -14.16 13.86
N CYS A 136 -7.72 -15.28 13.15
CA CYS A 136 -8.32 -16.56 13.55
C CYS A 136 -7.88 -16.96 14.96
N TYR A 137 -6.58 -16.90 15.24
CA TYR A 137 -6.05 -17.20 16.58
C TYR A 137 -6.69 -16.31 17.66
N ARG A 138 -6.79 -15.01 17.43
CA ARG A 138 -7.42 -14.09 18.38
C ARG A 138 -8.88 -14.45 18.64
N HIS A 139 -9.64 -14.78 17.62
CA HIS A 139 -11.03 -15.23 17.78
C HIS A 139 -11.15 -16.46 18.67
N PHE A 140 -10.23 -17.42 18.58
CA PHE A 140 -10.19 -18.56 19.50
C PHE A 140 -9.73 -18.14 20.90
N ALA A 141 -8.67 -17.36 21.01
CA ALA A 141 -8.06 -16.97 22.28
C ALA A 141 -8.96 -16.05 23.14
N ASP A 142 -9.77 -15.22 22.50
CA ASP A 142 -10.67 -14.27 23.17
C ASP A 142 -11.93 -14.95 23.75
N ASN A 143 -12.16 -16.23 23.48
CA ASN A 143 -13.31 -16.99 23.98
C ASN A 143 -12.88 -18.35 24.54
N GLU A 144 -13.07 -18.55 25.86
CA GLU A 144 -12.64 -19.76 26.56
C GLU A 144 -13.26 -21.05 25.99
N PHE A 145 -14.53 -21.00 25.56
CA PHE A 145 -15.18 -22.15 24.96
C PHE A 145 -14.55 -22.50 23.60
N LEU A 146 -14.34 -21.52 22.74
CA LEU A 146 -13.69 -21.74 21.44
C LEU A 146 -12.25 -22.23 21.63
N MET A 147 -11.50 -21.62 22.54
CA MET A 147 -10.14 -22.06 22.85
C MET A 147 -10.11 -23.48 23.41
N GLY A 148 -11.13 -23.85 24.20
CA GLY A 148 -11.32 -25.22 24.71
C GLY A 148 -11.52 -26.27 23.61
N LEU A 149 -11.86 -25.88 22.38
CA LEU A 149 -11.98 -26.77 21.21
C LEU A 149 -10.67 -26.95 20.45
N VAL A 150 -9.67 -26.12 20.71
CA VAL A 150 -8.34 -26.22 20.10
C VAL A 150 -7.55 -27.29 20.83
N ASP A 151 -6.92 -28.19 20.07
CA ASP A 151 -6.02 -29.23 20.58
C ASP A 151 -4.61 -28.64 20.73
N HIS A 152 -4.06 -28.08 19.66
CA HIS A 152 -2.79 -27.38 19.75
C HIS A 152 -2.70 -26.23 18.75
N PHE A 153 -1.79 -25.32 19.09
CA PHE A 153 -1.47 -24.14 18.30
C PHE A 153 0.04 -24.04 18.07
N ARG A 154 0.44 -23.81 16.81
CA ARG A 154 1.84 -23.66 16.43
C ARG A 154 2.04 -22.35 15.67
N HIS A 155 2.90 -21.47 16.19
CA HIS A 155 3.25 -20.19 15.55
C HIS A 155 4.36 -20.27 14.49
N HIS A 156 5.34 -21.13 14.71
CA HIS A 156 6.55 -21.24 13.89
C HIS A 156 6.67 -22.63 13.26
N ASN A 157 7.50 -22.76 12.25
CA ASN A 157 7.75 -24.03 11.57
C ASN A 157 6.47 -24.76 11.15
N LYS A 158 5.85 -24.28 10.07
CA LYS A 158 4.53 -24.72 9.57
C LYS A 158 3.39 -24.35 10.54
N PRO A 159 3.08 -23.04 10.65
CA PRO A 159 2.03 -22.56 11.55
C PRO A 159 0.70 -23.25 11.30
N ASN A 160 0.04 -23.66 12.37
CA ASN A 160 -1.28 -24.28 12.29
C ASN A 160 -2.09 -24.10 13.58
N ILE A 161 -3.41 -24.17 13.43
CA ILE A 161 -4.37 -24.31 14.53
C ILE A 161 -5.06 -25.65 14.30
N THR A 162 -4.94 -26.57 15.24
CA THR A 162 -5.56 -27.90 15.17
C THR A 162 -6.69 -27.99 16.17
N MET A 163 -7.88 -28.34 15.67
CA MET A 163 -9.06 -28.59 16.51
C MET A 163 -9.01 -30.01 17.10
N LYS A 164 -9.60 -30.21 18.27
CA LYS A 164 -9.71 -31.55 18.92
C LYS A 164 -10.37 -32.61 18.02
N GLY A 165 -11.20 -32.22 17.07
CA GLY A 165 -11.78 -33.10 16.05
C GLY A 165 -10.88 -33.43 14.88
N GLY A 166 -9.69 -32.84 14.79
CA GLY A 166 -8.71 -33.07 13.76
C GLY A 166 -8.75 -32.11 12.56
N THR A 167 -9.67 -31.15 12.54
CA THR A 167 -9.66 -30.07 11.53
C THR A 167 -8.47 -29.14 11.77
N VAL A 168 -7.74 -28.81 10.70
CA VAL A 168 -6.50 -28.04 10.77
C VAL A 168 -6.59 -26.80 9.90
N LEU A 169 -6.31 -25.64 10.46
CA LEU A 169 -6.00 -24.43 9.71
C LEU A 169 -4.49 -24.35 9.47
N ARG A 170 -4.10 -24.21 8.22
CA ARG A 170 -2.73 -23.91 7.78
C ARG A 170 -2.67 -22.62 6.99
N ARG A 171 -1.50 -22.02 6.95
CA ARG A 171 -1.21 -20.87 6.11
C ARG A 171 0.11 -21.01 5.39
N ALA A 172 0.22 -20.39 4.22
CA ALA A 172 1.49 -20.28 3.50
C ALA A 172 1.49 -19.10 2.51
N PRO A 173 2.65 -18.52 2.25
CA PRO A 173 2.81 -17.58 1.14
C PRO A 173 2.90 -18.32 -0.20
N ILE A 174 2.37 -17.73 -1.25
CA ILE A 174 2.61 -18.10 -2.64
C ILE A 174 3.52 -17.05 -3.26
N ALA A 175 4.80 -17.34 -3.28
CA ALA A 175 5.81 -16.42 -3.75
C ALA A 175 6.81 -17.12 -4.69
N ALA A 176 7.46 -16.35 -5.58
CA ALA A 176 8.49 -16.90 -6.48
C ALA A 176 9.67 -17.55 -5.73
N SER A 177 9.98 -17.04 -4.51
CA SER A 177 11.04 -17.60 -3.66
C SER A 177 10.81 -19.04 -3.23
N ASN A 178 9.54 -19.48 -3.11
CA ASN A 178 9.18 -20.86 -2.76
C ASN A 178 8.52 -21.61 -3.91
N GLN A 179 8.44 -21.02 -5.10
CA GLN A 179 7.83 -21.59 -6.31
C GLN A 179 6.42 -22.18 -6.07
N GLY A 180 5.68 -21.64 -5.10
CA GLY A 180 4.35 -22.15 -4.74
C GLY A 180 4.34 -23.55 -4.11
N GLN A 181 5.48 -24.13 -3.74
CA GLN A 181 5.59 -25.51 -3.25
C GLN A 181 4.80 -25.77 -1.95
N ALA A 182 4.50 -24.73 -1.20
CA ALA A 182 3.83 -24.88 0.10
C ALA A 182 2.43 -25.51 0.02
N ILE A 183 1.72 -25.36 -1.11
CA ILE A 183 0.38 -25.93 -1.32
C ILE A 183 0.40 -27.22 -2.15
N ARG A 184 1.49 -27.51 -2.89
CA ARG A 184 1.57 -28.73 -3.71
C ARG A 184 1.36 -29.98 -2.88
N GLY A 185 0.50 -30.87 -3.35
CA GLY A 185 0.14 -32.11 -2.66
C GLY A 185 -0.73 -31.92 -1.42
N GLN A 186 -1.20 -30.70 -1.15
CA GLN A 186 -2.24 -30.47 -0.17
C GLN A 186 -3.61 -30.58 -0.84
N HIS A 187 -4.58 -31.10 -0.09
CA HIS A 187 -5.95 -31.27 -0.55
C HIS A 187 -6.89 -30.54 0.42
N PRO A 188 -6.95 -29.18 0.36
CA PRO A 188 -7.80 -28.41 1.26
C PRO A 188 -9.27 -28.73 1.04
N THR A 189 -10.04 -28.73 2.12
CA THR A 189 -11.50 -28.82 2.10
C THR A 189 -12.15 -27.44 2.12
N PHE A 190 -11.35 -26.40 2.43
CA PHE A 190 -11.73 -25.00 2.32
C PHE A 190 -10.47 -24.17 2.03
N LEU A 191 -10.44 -23.47 0.89
CA LEU A 191 -9.27 -22.72 0.44
C LEU A 191 -9.60 -21.23 0.31
N VAL A 192 -8.81 -20.42 0.98
CA VAL A 192 -8.90 -18.95 0.95
C VAL A 192 -7.61 -18.37 0.40
N VAL A 193 -7.70 -17.48 -0.58
CA VAL A 193 -6.57 -16.74 -1.13
C VAL A 193 -6.83 -15.25 -0.95
N ASP A 194 -6.08 -14.63 -0.05
CA ASP A 194 -6.15 -13.17 0.18
C ASP A 194 -5.13 -12.46 -0.70
N GLU A 195 -5.49 -11.26 -1.14
CA GLU A 195 -4.74 -10.45 -2.11
C GLU A 195 -4.30 -11.27 -3.34
N SER A 196 -5.20 -12.13 -3.82
CA SER A 196 -5.00 -13.03 -4.96
C SER A 196 -4.44 -12.33 -6.20
N PRO A 197 -4.90 -11.11 -6.60
CA PRO A 197 -4.34 -10.41 -7.75
C PRO A 197 -2.84 -10.04 -7.66
N LEU A 198 -2.24 -10.13 -6.47
CA LEU A 198 -0.80 -9.89 -6.27
C LEU A 198 0.07 -11.13 -6.47
N ILE A 199 -0.54 -12.30 -6.64
CA ILE A 199 0.17 -13.56 -6.89
C ILE A 199 0.44 -13.65 -8.40
N ASP A 200 1.67 -14.03 -8.75
CA ASP A 200 2.05 -14.30 -10.15
C ASP A 200 1.13 -15.35 -10.78
N ASP A 201 0.60 -15.07 -11.97
CA ASP A 201 -0.39 -15.90 -12.65
C ASP A 201 0.08 -17.32 -12.87
N LYS A 202 1.34 -17.49 -13.32
CA LYS A 202 1.90 -18.80 -13.57
C LYS A 202 2.01 -19.60 -12.28
N LEU A 203 2.50 -18.99 -11.20
CA LEU A 203 2.57 -19.64 -9.90
C LEU A 203 1.18 -20.04 -9.38
N PHE A 204 0.18 -19.19 -9.62
CA PHE A 204 -1.18 -19.44 -9.21
C PHE A 204 -1.80 -20.63 -9.95
N ILE A 205 -1.75 -20.59 -11.27
CA ILE A 205 -2.30 -21.65 -12.14
C ILE A 205 -1.58 -22.99 -11.91
N ASP A 206 -0.25 -22.98 -11.82
CA ASP A 206 0.55 -24.20 -11.68
C ASP A 206 0.44 -24.87 -10.30
N ASN A 207 0.09 -24.11 -9.24
CA ASN A 207 0.17 -24.61 -7.87
C ASN A 207 -1.15 -24.56 -7.10
N VAL A 208 -1.98 -23.56 -7.31
CA VAL A 208 -3.20 -23.35 -6.52
C VAL A 208 -4.41 -24.04 -7.17
N GLU A 209 -4.64 -23.80 -8.44
CA GLU A 209 -5.79 -24.39 -9.15
C GLU A 209 -5.86 -25.91 -9.09
N PRO A 210 -4.76 -26.67 -9.26
CA PRO A 210 -4.82 -28.13 -9.17
C PRO A 210 -5.25 -28.67 -7.81
N CYS A 211 -5.00 -27.92 -6.73
CA CYS A 211 -5.32 -28.35 -5.36
C CYS A 211 -6.81 -28.38 -5.05
N ILE A 212 -7.64 -27.63 -5.80
CA ILE A 212 -9.09 -27.58 -5.58
C ILE A 212 -9.87 -28.60 -6.42
N VAL A 213 -9.28 -29.10 -7.49
CA VAL A 213 -9.95 -30.01 -8.43
C VAL A 213 -10.29 -31.35 -7.77
N SER A 214 -9.38 -31.88 -6.95
CA SER A 214 -9.52 -33.20 -6.35
C SER A 214 -10.59 -33.28 -5.26
N ASN A 215 -10.78 -32.21 -4.47
CA ASN A 215 -11.68 -32.21 -3.30
C ASN A 215 -12.97 -31.41 -3.51
N ARG A 216 -13.14 -30.76 -4.66
CA ARG A 216 -14.27 -29.84 -4.92
C ARG A 216 -14.48 -28.84 -3.77
N ALA A 217 -13.39 -28.38 -3.17
CA ALA A 217 -13.41 -27.49 -2.01
C ALA A 217 -13.99 -26.12 -2.39
N PRO A 218 -14.69 -25.44 -1.48
CA PRO A 218 -14.92 -24.01 -1.60
C PRO A 218 -13.61 -23.27 -1.80
N PHE A 219 -13.58 -22.46 -2.87
CA PHE A 219 -12.39 -21.75 -3.31
C PHE A 219 -12.68 -20.25 -3.35
N ILE A 220 -12.14 -19.52 -2.39
CA ILE A 220 -12.41 -18.10 -2.20
C ILE A 220 -11.17 -17.31 -2.61
N ASN A 221 -11.31 -16.52 -3.68
CA ASN A 221 -10.29 -15.58 -4.12
C ASN A 221 -10.75 -14.16 -3.79
N LEU A 222 -9.90 -13.39 -3.13
CA LEU A 222 -10.23 -12.05 -2.71
C LEU A 222 -9.03 -11.13 -2.87
N GLY A 223 -9.27 -9.86 -3.20
CA GLY A 223 -8.21 -8.85 -3.29
C GLY A 223 -8.68 -7.52 -3.86
N THR A 224 -7.71 -6.69 -4.20
CA THR A 224 -7.88 -5.46 -4.99
C THR A 224 -7.36 -5.70 -6.41
N PRO A 225 -7.99 -5.15 -7.45
CA PRO A 225 -7.62 -5.44 -8.82
C PRO A 225 -6.21 -4.91 -9.17
N LYS A 226 -5.64 -5.50 -10.20
CA LYS A 226 -4.37 -5.07 -10.81
C LYS A 226 -4.60 -4.85 -12.32
N SER A 227 -3.88 -5.58 -13.18
CA SER A 227 -4.07 -5.50 -14.64
C SER A 227 -5.10 -6.47 -15.16
N LYS A 228 -5.64 -6.21 -16.35
CA LYS A 228 -6.54 -7.14 -17.05
C LYS A 228 -5.87 -8.45 -17.48
N GLU A 229 -4.56 -8.54 -17.44
CA GLU A 229 -3.82 -9.79 -17.72
C GLU A 229 -3.86 -10.79 -16.56
N ASN A 230 -4.35 -10.38 -15.39
CA ASN A 230 -4.34 -11.16 -14.16
C ASN A 230 -5.43 -12.26 -14.16
N HIS A 231 -5.15 -13.41 -13.51
CA HIS A 231 -6.12 -14.52 -13.36
C HIS A 231 -7.44 -14.05 -12.72
N MET A 232 -7.40 -13.09 -11.78
CA MET A 232 -8.60 -12.57 -11.14
C MET A 232 -9.50 -11.81 -12.12
N TYR A 233 -8.93 -11.12 -13.13
CA TYR A 233 -9.70 -10.52 -14.21
C TYR A 233 -10.44 -11.60 -15.02
N ARG A 234 -9.78 -12.71 -15.34
CA ARG A 234 -10.40 -13.84 -16.06
C ARG A 234 -11.55 -14.45 -15.26
N TYR A 235 -11.40 -14.59 -13.93
CA TYR A 235 -12.48 -15.11 -13.08
C TYR A 235 -13.71 -14.20 -13.01
N LEU A 236 -13.54 -12.90 -13.24
CA LEU A 236 -14.61 -11.92 -13.15
C LEU A 236 -15.23 -11.54 -14.50
N TYR A 237 -14.47 -11.62 -15.60
CA TYR A 237 -14.89 -11.00 -16.85
C TYR A 237 -14.67 -11.87 -18.10
N ASP A 238 -14.00 -13.02 -18.00
CA ASP A 238 -13.83 -13.94 -19.13
C ASP A 238 -15.04 -14.88 -19.20
N ASP A 239 -15.69 -14.97 -20.37
CA ASP A 239 -16.89 -15.77 -20.55
C ASP A 239 -16.66 -17.26 -20.26
N ALA A 240 -15.47 -17.80 -20.58
CA ALA A 240 -15.18 -19.22 -20.39
C ALA A 240 -14.84 -19.58 -18.94
N TYR A 241 -14.11 -18.71 -18.25
CA TYR A 241 -13.68 -18.93 -16.86
C TYR A 241 -14.67 -18.34 -15.85
N GLY A 242 -15.24 -17.16 -16.16
CA GLY A 242 -16.11 -16.42 -15.27
C GLY A 242 -17.42 -17.15 -14.95
N GLU A 243 -17.96 -17.94 -15.89
CA GLU A 243 -19.16 -18.75 -15.64
C GLU A 243 -19.01 -19.75 -14.48
N SER A 244 -17.78 -20.15 -14.14
CA SER A 244 -17.52 -21.08 -13.05
C SER A 244 -17.37 -20.41 -11.68
N PHE A 245 -17.40 -19.07 -11.61
CA PHE A 245 -17.24 -18.30 -10.39
C PHE A 245 -18.49 -17.51 -10.04
N GLU A 246 -18.82 -17.44 -8.76
CA GLU A 246 -19.68 -16.39 -8.24
C GLU A 246 -18.82 -15.13 -8.08
N GLN A 247 -19.28 -14.02 -8.66
CA GLN A 247 -18.50 -12.80 -8.82
C GLN A 247 -19.07 -11.70 -7.93
N LEU A 248 -18.20 -11.05 -7.15
CA LEU A 248 -18.56 -9.92 -6.29
C LEU A 248 -17.56 -8.79 -6.47
N VAL A 249 -18.05 -7.62 -6.80
CA VAL A 249 -17.23 -6.41 -6.89
C VAL A 249 -17.85 -5.35 -5.99
N PHE A 250 -17.06 -4.89 -5.03
CA PHE A 250 -17.46 -3.83 -4.10
C PHE A 250 -16.56 -2.62 -4.31
N THR A 251 -17.13 -1.43 -4.21
CA THR A 251 -16.43 -0.16 -4.23
C THR A 251 -16.34 0.44 -2.83
N TRP A 252 -15.63 1.55 -2.70
CA TRP A 252 -15.60 2.29 -1.43
C TRP A 252 -17.00 2.74 -0.96
N ARG A 253 -17.92 2.97 -1.90
CA ARG A 253 -19.31 3.36 -1.59
C ARG A 253 -20.06 2.27 -0.84
N ASP A 254 -19.83 1.00 -1.20
CA ASP A 254 -20.39 -0.14 -0.48
C ASP A 254 -19.85 -0.26 0.95
N ALA A 255 -18.57 0.12 1.14
CA ALA A 255 -17.96 0.10 2.46
C ALA A 255 -18.42 1.27 3.36
N VAL A 256 -18.73 2.44 2.77
CA VAL A 256 -19.23 3.64 3.48
C VAL A 256 -20.70 3.50 3.85
N ASN A 257 -21.54 2.95 2.97
CA ASN A 257 -22.98 2.82 3.14
C ASN A 257 -23.40 1.79 4.21
N ALA A 258 -22.50 1.51 5.14
CA ALA A 258 -22.73 0.53 6.22
C ALA A 258 -23.77 0.94 7.27
N GLY A 259 -24.48 2.04 7.09
CA GLY A 259 -25.46 2.55 8.04
C GLY A 259 -24.87 3.03 9.37
N ARG A 260 -25.52 3.97 10.06
CA ARG A 260 -25.04 4.59 11.31
C ARG A 260 -24.88 3.64 12.50
N ALA A 261 -25.35 2.40 12.40
CA ALA A 261 -25.26 1.40 13.47
C ALA A 261 -23.88 0.73 13.57
N TYR A 262 -23.02 0.90 12.57
CA TYR A 262 -21.70 0.28 12.50
C TYR A 262 -20.66 1.37 12.20
N SER A 263 -19.54 1.35 12.89
CA SER A 263 -18.42 2.24 12.54
C SER A 263 -17.88 1.83 11.16
N ALA A 264 -18.13 2.65 10.16
CA ALA A 264 -17.49 2.47 8.85
C ALA A 264 -15.96 2.55 9.01
N PRO A 265 -15.17 1.85 8.17
CA PRO A 265 -13.71 1.93 8.24
C PRO A 265 -13.20 3.33 7.92
N TYR A 266 -13.97 4.08 7.17
CA TYR A 266 -13.77 5.48 6.78
C TYR A 266 -15.13 6.12 6.47
N THR A 267 -15.21 7.44 6.58
CA THR A 267 -16.43 8.21 6.24
C THR A 267 -16.45 8.55 4.75
N GLU A 268 -17.61 8.92 4.23
CA GLU A 268 -17.73 9.44 2.87
C GLU A 268 -16.83 10.67 2.66
N ASN A 269 -16.77 11.57 3.64
CA ASN A 269 -15.92 12.77 3.57
C ASN A 269 -14.43 12.41 3.53
N ASP A 270 -13.98 11.39 4.27
CA ASP A 270 -12.60 10.90 4.19
C ASP A 270 -12.27 10.42 2.78
N MET A 271 -13.21 9.76 2.12
CA MET A 271 -13.02 9.22 0.79
C MET A 271 -13.04 10.30 -0.29
N LEU A 272 -13.95 11.29 -0.18
CA LEU A 272 -13.98 12.45 -1.09
C LEU A 272 -12.71 13.28 -0.97
N THR A 273 -12.19 13.48 0.25
CA THR A 273 -10.91 14.14 0.47
C THR A 273 -9.77 13.39 -0.21
N LYS A 274 -9.68 12.08 -0.02
CA LYS A 274 -8.66 11.24 -0.68
C LYS A 274 -8.80 11.23 -2.20
N MET A 275 -10.02 11.21 -2.71
CA MET A 275 -10.28 11.28 -4.15
C MET A 275 -9.76 12.60 -4.74
N THR A 276 -9.95 13.71 -4.01
CA THR A 276 -9.41 15.01 -4.41
C THR A 276 -7.88 15.04 -4.33
N GLU A 277 -7.29 14.48 -3.27
CA GLU A 277 -5.83 14.43 -3.07
C GLU A 277 -5.13 13.56 -4.13
N TRP A 278 -5.72 12.46 -4.54
CA TRP A 278 -5.07 11.48 -5.44
C TRP A 278 -5.51 11.59 -6.89
N GLY A 279 -6.60 12.30 -7.15
CA GLY A 279 -7.27 12.42 -8.44
C GLY A 279 -8.20 11.23 -8.70
N GLU A 280 -9.43 11.53 -9.14
CA GLU A 280 -10.46 10.54 -9.44
C GLU A 280 -10.01 9.55 -10.52
N ASP A 281 -9.29 10.03 -11.55
CA ASP A 281 -8.80 9.21 -12.66
C ASP A 281 -7.44 8.53 -12.37
N SER A 282 -6.87 8.71 -11.18
CA SER A 282 -5.60 8.08 -10.86
C SER A 282 -5.74 6.56 -10.82
N ILE A 283 -4.74 5.89 -11.36
CA ILE A 283 -4.66 4.42 -11.33
C ILE A 283 -4.85 3.88 -9.90
N TYR A 284 -4.22 4.55 -8.93
CA TYR A 284 -4.31 4.17 -7.53
C TYR A 284 -5.73 4.27 -6.97
N TRP A 285 -6.47 5.38 -7.24
CA TRP A 285 -7.85 5.53 -6.80
C TRP A 285 -8.75 4.47 -7.44
N ARG A 286 -8.65 4.32 -8.75
CA ARG A 286 -9.46 3.38 -9.52
C ARG A 286 -9.23 1.92 -9.10
N THR A 287 -7.98 1.52 -8.86
CA THR A 287 -7.69 0.14 -8.43
C THR A 287 -8.01 -0.11 -6.96
N GLU A 288 -7.55 0.76 -6.04
CA GLU A 288 -7.62 0.48 -4.60
C GLU A 288 -9.00 0.78 -3.99
N TYR A 289 -9.80 1.68 -4.60
CA TYR A 289 -11.08 2.10 -4.04
C TYR A 289 -12.29 1.91 -4.96
N GLU A 290 -12.17 2.11 -6.26
CA GLU A 290 -13.26 1.79 -7.20
C GLU A 290 -13.22 0.32 -7.63
N CYS A 291 -12.17 -0.40 -7.31
CA CYS A 291 -11.96 -1.81 -7.68
C CYS A 291 -12.04 -2.07 -9.18
N GLU A 292 -11.47 -1.16 -9.98
CA GLU A 292 -11.41 -1.29 -11.42
C GLU A 292 -10.10 -1.93 -11.89
N PHE A 293 -10.18 -2.85 -12.86
CA PHE A 293 -8.98 -3.31 -13.59
C PHE A 293 -8.57 -2.32 -14.65
N ILE A 294 -7.28 -2.13 -14.82
CA ILE A 294 -6.71 -1.25 -15.83
C ILE A 294 -6.00 -2.05 -16.92
N GLU A 295 -6.05 -1.54 -18.16
CA GLU A 295 -5.58 -2.28 -19.34
C GLU A 295 -4.07 -2.51 -19.36
N SER A 296 -3.31 -1.57 -18.84
CA SER A 296 -1.87 -1.73 -18.64
C SER A 296 -1.47 -0.90 -17.44
N VAL A 297 -0.87 -1.53 -16.44
CA VAL A 297 -0.52 -0.87 -15.17
C VAL A 297 0.80 -0.12 -15.29
N SER A 298 1.32 0.04 -16.49
CA SER A 298 2.65 0.62 -16.59
C SER A 298 2.66 2.14 -16.48
N GLN A 299 1.73 2.86 -17.08
CA GLN A 299 1.81 4.32 -17.14
C GLN A 299 1.36 5.03 -15.85
N ILE A 300 2.22 5.90 -15.33
CA ILE A 300 1.93 6.72 -14.15
C ILE A 300 1.08 7.92 -14.51
N PHE A 301 1.37 8.55 -15.64
CA PHE A 301 0.69 9.74 -16.12
C PHE A 301 -0.22 9.42 -17.30
N ASN A 302 -1.46 9.92 -17.24
CA ASN A 302 -2.35 9.89 -18.40
C ASN A 302 -1.77 10.79 -19.52
N PRO A 303 -1.54 10.26 -20.74
CA PRO A 303 -0.96 11.03 -21.83
C PRO A 303 -1.74 12.30 -22.19
N ASP A 304 -3.06 12.29 -22.06
CA ASP A 304 -3.89 13.44 -22.41
C ASP A 304 -3.78 14.54 -21.35
N HIS A 305 -3.68 14.19 -20.09
CA HIS A 305 -3.42 15.15 -19.00
C HIS A 305 -2.02 15.78 -19.14
N VAL A 306 -1.00 15.00 -19.48
CA VAL A 306 0.36 15.53 -19.76
C VAL A 306 0.35 16.51 -20.94
N LYS A 307 -0.36 16.17 -22.02
CA LYS A 307 -0.50 17.07 -23.17
C LYS A 307 -1.31 18.34 -22.84
N ALA A 308 -2.29 18.24 -21.93
CA ALA A 308 -3.10 19.39 -21.48
C ALA A 308 -2.32 20.39 -20.61
N CYS A 309 -1.10 20.03 -20.14
CA CYS A 309 -0.22 20.99 -19.48
C CYS A 309 0.31 22.09 -20.41
N ARG A 310 0.22 21.91 -21.75
CA ARG A 310 0.74 22.87 -22.73
C ARG A 310 -0.06 24.17 -22.70
N GLU A 311 0.67 25.28 -22.74
CA GLU A 311 0.12 26.63 -22.80
C GLU A 311 0.96 27.49 -23.72
N ALA A 312 0.33 28.47 -24.40
CA ALA A 312 1.00 29.33 -25.36
C ALA A 312 1.88 30.39 -24.67
N TYR A 313 3.12 30.02 -24.36
CA TYR A 313 4.16 30.95 -23.89
C TYR A 313 5.55 30.42 -24.28
N SER A 314 6.59 31.26 -24.18
CA SER A 314 7.99 30.89 -24.45
C SER A 314 8.81 30.79 -23.18
N PHE A 315 9.94 30.09 -23.22
CA PHE A 315 10.89 30.12 -22.13
C PHE A 315 11.31 31.55 -21.79
N VAL A 316 11.55 31.77 -20.51
CA VAL A 316 12.03 33.07 -20.04
C VAL A 316 13.50 33.24 -20.43
N GLU A 317 13.84 34.43 -20.96
CA GLU A 317 15.21 34.76 -21.33
C GLU A 317 16.15 34.76 -20.12
N ARG A 318 17.34 34.19 -20.30
CA ARG A 318 18.35 34.11 -19.21
C ARG A 318 18.73 35.52 -18.75
N GLY A 319 18.84 35.69 -17.42
CA GLY A 319 19.08 36.96 -16.77
C GLY A 319 17.80 37.65 -16.27
N THR A 320 16.63 37.20 -16.72
CA THR A 320 15.33 37.71 -16.25
C THR A 320 14.94 37.05 -14.91
N LYS A 321 14.78 37.86 -13.85
CA LYS A 321 14.39 37.35 -12.54
C LYS A 321 12.91 37.00 -12.51
N VAL A 322 12.61 35.83 -11.98
CA VAL A 322 11.25 35.29 -11.89
C VAL A 322 10.84 35.15 -10.42
N HIS A 323 9.63 35.56 -10.10
CA HIS A 323 9.10 35.43 -8.72
C HIS A 323 8.83 33.97 -8.35
N ASN A 324 9.02 33.64 -7.06
CA ASN A 324 8.80 32.30 -6.53
C ASN A 324 9.47 31.20 -7.36
N CYS A 325 10.71 31.47 -7.78
CA CYS A 325 11.47 30.58 -8.64
C CYS A 325 12.10 29.45 -7.81
N CYS A 326 11.96 28.22 -8.32
CA CYS A 326 12.55 27.00 -7.78
C CYS A 326 13.28 26.24 -8.88
N VAL A 327 14.43 25.69 -8.54
CA VAL A 327 15.23 24.84 -9.44
C VAL A 327 15.26 23.42 -8.91
N GLY A 328 14.86 22.46 -9.74
CA GLY A 328 15.01 21.01 -9.49
C GLY A 328 16.11 20.45 -10.38
N VAL A 329 16.93 19.56 -9.83
CA VAL A 329 18.06 18.99 -10.55
C VAL A 329 18.15 17.50 -10.31
N ASP A 330 18.16 16.75 -11.40
CA ASP A 330 18.62 15.37 -11.41
C ASP A 330 20.03 15.30 -11.98
N ILE A 331 20.96 14.72 -11.21
CA ILE A 331 22.39 14.69 -11.58
C ILE A 331 22.77 13.37 -12.24
N GLY A 332 23.07 13.43 -13.53
CA GLY A 332 23.61 12.30 -14.29
C GLY A 332 25.06 11.97 -13.92
N LYS A 333 25.36 10.67 -13.68
CA LYS A 333 26.69 10.23 -13.21
C LYS A 333 27.64 9.77 -14.31
N SER A 334 27.19 8.94 -15.23
CA SER A 334 28.10 8.34 -16.23
C SER A 334 27.48 8.20 -17.61
N VAL A 335 26.23 7.83 -17.67
CA VAL A 335 25.50 7.57 -18.93
C VAL A 335 24.29 8.49 -19.08
N ASN A 336 23.68 8.89 -17.97
CA ASN A 336 22.48 9.71 -17.91
C ASN A 336 22.84 11.20 -18.04
N SER A 337 21.92 11.98 -18.60
CA SER A 337 22.03 13.43 -18.67
C SER A 337 21.78 14.06 -17.29
N THR A 338 22.41 15.19 -17.00
CA THR A 338 21.97 16.05 -15.91
C THR A 338 20.88 16.95 -16.41
N VAL A 339 19.72 16.94 -15.76
CA VAL A 339 18.61 17.80 -16.12
C VAL A 339 18.36 18.84 -15.03
N ILE A 340 18.32 20.10 -15.44
CA ILE A 340 18.03 21.26 -14.59
C ILE A 340 16.70 21.85 -15.04
N SER A 341 15.65 21.70 -14.25
CA SER A 341 14.34 22.29 -14.52
C SER A 341 14.09 23.50 -13.63
N VAL A 342 13.67 24.60 -14.25
CA VAL A 342 13.41 25.87 -13.55
C VAL A 342 11.92 26.14 -13.57
N TRP A 343 11.32 26.34 -12.40
CA TRP A 343 9.89 26.50 -12.21
C TRP A 343 9.58 27.79 -11.48
N SER A 344 8.48 28.45 -11.83
CA SER A 344 7.89 29.55 -11.05
C SER A 344 6.51 29.14 -10.57
N THR A 345 6.11 29.64 -9.39
CA THR A 345 4.75 29.43 -8.89
C THR A 345 4.03 30.76 -8.75
N GLU A 346 2.78 30.79 -9.18
CA GLU A 346 1.89 31.93 -9.06
C GLU A 346 0.57 31.51 -8.41
N LYS A 347 -0.06 32.42 -7.67
CA LYS A 347 -1.36 32.19 -7.06
C LYS A 347 -2.47 32.29 -8.12
N SER A 348 -3.37 31.32 -8.10
CA SER A 348 -4.59 31.31 -8.88
C SER A 348 -5.80 31.15 -7.97
N ALA A 349 -6.99 31.39 -8.49
CA ALA A 349 -8.25 31.17 -7.77
C ALA A 349 -8.47 29.70 -7.37
N THR A 350 -7.86 28.76 -8.11
CA THR A 350 -7.97 27.30 -7.92
C THR A 350 -6.78 26.68 -7.18
N GLY A 351 -5.76 27.46 -6.84
CA GLY A 351 -4.53 26.99 -6.20
C GLY A 351 -3.28 27.62 -6.78
N ASN A 352 -2.11 27.13 -6.38
CA ASN A 352 -0.85 27.61 -6.94
C ASN A 352 -0.57 26.90 -8.28
N ILE A 353 -0.34 27.66 -9.35
CA ILE A 353 0.03 27.14 -10.66
C ILE A 353 1.56 27.20 -10.79
N ALA A 354 2.17 26.08 -11.18
CA ALA A 354 3.57 25.99 -11.51
C ALA A 354 3.78 26.10 -13.03
N ARG A 355 4.60 27.05 -13.47
CA ARG A 355 4.99 27.23 -14.88
C ARG A 355 6.46 26.87 -15.08
N LEU A 356 6.73 26.11 -16.11
CA LEU A 356 8.08 25.78 -16.52
C LEU A 356 8.74 27.03 -17.13
N VAL A 357 9.74 27.55 -16.46
CA VAL A 357 10.47 28.77 -16.85
C VAL A 357 11.56 28.48 -17.85
N ASN A 358 12.30 27.40 -17.62
CA ASN A 358 13.41 26.95 -18.47
C ASN A 358 13.79 25.50 -18.17
N ILE A 359 14.40 24.82 -19.12
CA ILE A 359 15.06 23.52 -18.96
C ILE A 359 16.47 23.57 -19.56
N GLU A 360 17.43 23.01 -18.86
CA GLU A 360 18.76 22.76 -19.39
C GLU A 360 19.12 21.29 -19.24
N GLU A 361 19.57 20.67 -20.34
CA GLU A 361 20.07 19.30 -20.37
C GLU A 361 21.58 19.32 -20.60
N ILE A 362 22.35 18.74 -19.70
CA ILE A 362 23.80 18.58 -19.82
C ILE A 362 24.06 17.13 -20.23
N ASN A 363 24.47 16.94 -21.48
CA ASN A 363 24.69 15.60 -22.03
C ASN A 363 26.08 15.08 -21.61
N PRO A 364 26.19 13.83 -21.12
CA PRO A 364 27.46 13.21 -20.74
C PRO A 364 28.48 13.13 -21.89
N LYS A 365 28.02 12.91 -23.12
CA LYS A 365 28.89 12.81 -24.31
C LYS A 365 29.60 14.12 -24.66
N SER A 366 29.15 15.26 -24.15
CA SER A 366 29.70 16.58 -24.37
C SER A 366 30.69 17.02 -23.27
N GLY A 367 31.30 16.12 -22.53
CA GLY A 367 32.16 16.44 -21.38
C GLY A 367 31.40 16.82 -20.11
N GLY A 368 30.09 16.53 -20.05
CA GLY A 368 29.20 16.93 -18.97
C GLY A 368 29.33 16.15 -17.65
N HIS A 369 30.28 15.20 -17.55
CA HIS A 369 30.51 14.47 -16.30
C HIS A 369 31.35 15.23 -15.26
N ASP A 370 31.91 16.37 -15.64
CA ASP A 370 32.69 17.19 -14.71
C ASP A 370 31.78 17.81 -13.65
N ILE A 371 31.91 17.38 -12.42
CA ILE A 371 31.10 17.88 -11.28
C ILE A 371 31.24 19.40 -11.10
N PRO A 372 32.46 19.99 -11.14
CA PRO A 372 32.62 21.45 -11.15
C PRO A 372 31.83 22.16 -12.24
N TYR A 373 31.80 21.61 -13.46
CA TYR A 373 31.01 22.17 -14.57
C TYR A 373 29.53 22.08 -14.29
N GLN A 374 29.00 20.91 -13.91
CA GLN A 374 27.60 20.75 -13.56
C GLN A 374 27.18 21.72 -12.44
N ARG A 375 27.99 21.82 -11.37
CA ARG A 375 27.76 22.78 -10.29
C ARG A 375 27.69 24.22 -10.80
N SER A 376 28.61 24.61 -11.70
CA SER A 376 28.61 25.97 -12.25
C SER A 376 27.34 26.28 -13.03
N ARG A 377 26.81 25.29 -13.81
CA ARG A 377 25.57 25.42 -14.59
C ARG A 377 24.34 25.48 -13.68
N ILE A 378 24.27 24.65 -12.63
CA ILE A 378 23.18 24.67 -11.66
C ILE A 378 23.10 26.06 -10.99
N LEU A 379 24.22 26.57 -10.48
CA LEU A 379 24.26 27.89 -9.83
C LEU A 379 24.01 29.04 -10.82
N ALA A 380 24.40 28.88 -12.09
CA ALA A 380 24.06 29.84 -13.13
C ALA A 380 22.56 29.91 -13.35
N ASN A 381 21.86 28.78 -13.47
CA ASN A 381 20.41 28.76 -13.57
C ASN A 381 19.73 29.43 -12.36
N CYS A 382 20.18 29.15 -11.16
CA CYS A 382 19.67 29.81 -9.97
C CYS A 382 19.87 31.34 -10.03
N ARG A 383 21.04 31.79 -10.44
CA ARG A 383 21.34 33.25 -10.57
C ARG A 383 20.55 33.89 -11.69
N ASP A 384 20.52 33.28 -12.89
CA ASP A 384 19.89 33.84 -14.07
C ASP A 384 18.39 34.11 -13.84
N PHE A 385 17.68 33.17 -13.22
CA PHE A 385 16.24 33.26 -12.99
C PHE A 385 15.89 33.77 -11.57
N GLY A 386 16.85 34.01 -10.71
CA GLY A 386 16.60 34.51 -9.35
C GLY A 386 15.97 33.47 -8.43
N ALA A 387 16.36 32.21 -8.57
CA ALA A 387 15.79 31.13 -7.77
C ALA A 387 16.11 31.31 -6.29
N SER A 388 15.07 31.22 -5.46
CA SER A 388 15.19 31.23 -4.00
C SER A 388 15.39 29.83 -3.41
N ARG A 389 15.07 28.79 -4.17
CA ARG A 389 15.16 27.38 -3.76
C ARG A 389 15.88 26.55 -4.83
N LEU A 390 16.72 25.64 -4.34
CA LEU A 390 17.40 24.64 -5.16
C LEU A 390 17.22 23.28 -4.50
N ILE A 391 16.64 22.35 -5.24
CA ILE A 391 16.46 20.96 -4.83
C ILE A 391 17.26 20.08 -5.78
N ILE A 392 18.05 19.17 -5.23
CA ILE A 392 18.89 18.24 -6.02
C ILE A 392 18.59 16.82 -5.58
N ASP A 393 18.41 15.91 -6.54
CA ASP A 393 18.43 14.49 -6.20
C ASP A 393 19.78 14.09 -5.64
N ALA A 394 19.78 13.84 -4.34
CA ALA A 394 20.96 13.42 -3.59
C ALA A 394 21.11 11.90 -3.50
N THR A 395 20.25 11.12 -4.19
CA THR A 395 20.30 9.66 -4.18
C THR A 395 21.63 9.19 -4.79
N GLY A 396 22.56 8.81 -3.92
CA GLY A 396 23.89 8.37 -4.34
C GLY A 396 24.88 9.50 -4.73
N ILE A 397 24.58 10.75 -4.45
CA ILE A 397 25.57 11.84 -4.46
C ILE A 397 26.40 11.71 -3.19
N GLY A 398 27.73 11.70 -3.32
CA GLY A 398 28.62 11.65 -2.15
C GLY A 398 28.44 12.90 -1.28
N GLY A 399 28.49 12.74 0.07
CA GLY A 399 28.31 13.84 1.02
C GLY A 399 29.22 15.05 0.80
N ALA A 400 30.38 14.88 0.14
CA ALA A 400 31.27 15.98 -0.22
C ALA A 400 30.63 16.94 -1.24
N ILE A 401 29.95 16.43 -2.27
CA ILE A 401 29.27 17.24 -3.28
C ILE A 401 28.10 17.99 -2.66
N GLU A 402 27.34 17.34 -1.78
CA GLU A 402 26.26 17.98 -1.05
C GLU A 402 26.78 19.15 -0.21
N GLN A 403 27.88 18.96 0.52
CA GLN A 403 28.49 20.00 1.36
C GLN A 403 29.00 21.19 0.51
N GLU A 404 29.65 20.91 -0.62
CA GLU A 404 30.10 21.96 -1.54
C GLU A 404 28.93 22.78 -2.12
N MET A 405 27.85 22.11 -2.53
CA MET A 405 26.65 22.80 -3.02
C MET A 405 25.99 23.65 -1.94
N ARG A 406 25.92 23.16 -0.73
CA ARG A 406 25.39 23.89 0.43
C ARG A 406 26.18 25.16 0.70
N LEU A 407 27.52 25.08 0.72
CA LEU A 407 28.40 26.24 0.89
C LEU A 407 28.24 27.25 -0.25
N ALA A 408 28.20 26.78 -1.49
CA ALA A 408 28.02 27.66 -2.66
C ALA A 408 26.66 28.39 -2.63
N CYS A 409 25.59 27.74 -2.20
CA CYS A 409 24.26 28.36 -2.06
C CYS A 409 24.23 29.39 -0.94
N ILE A 410 24.90 29.19 0.18
CA ILE A 410 25.04 30.15 1.28
C ILE A 410 25.83 31.39 0.82
N GLN A 411 26.88 31.22 0.03
CA GLN A 411 27.71 32.30 -0.48
C GLN A 411 27.06 33.10 -1.62
N ASN A 412 26.03 32.56 -2.26
CA ASN A 412 25.30 33.25 -3.32
C ASN A 412 24.52 34.45 -2.77
N LYS A 413 24.37 35.52 -3.59
CA LYS A 413 23.61 36.71 -3.20
C LYS A 413 22.55 37.03 -4.27
N PRO A 414 21.24 36.95 -3.95
CA PRO A 414 20.68 36.54 -2.66
C PRO A 414 20.96 35.06 -2.35
N GLN A 415 20.93 34.71 -1.08
CA GLN A 415 21.14 33.34 -0.61
C GLN A 415 20.08 32.39 -1.19
N ILE A 416 20.51 31.20 -1.63
CA ILE A 416 19.66 30.16 -2.16
C ILE A 416 19.40 29.12 -1.06
N HIS A 417 18.15 28.77 -0.82
CA HIS A 417 17.81 27.68 0.08
C HIS A 417 18.03 26.33 -0.61
N PHE A 418 19.08 25.64 -0.21
CA PHE A 418 19.44 24.32 -0.76
C PHE A 418 18.82 23.18 0.04
N THR A 419 18.16 22.25 -0.66
CA THR A 419 17.56 21.04 -0.08
C THR A 419 18.02 19.81 -0.87
N PRO A 420 18.82 18.92 -0.26
CA PRO A 420 19.07 17.61 -0.86
C PRO A 420 17.80 16.77 -0.73
N PHE A 421 17.41 16.10 -1.81
CA PHE A 421 16.26 15.19 -1.85
C PHE A 421 16.76 13.76 -2.04
N ILE A 422 16.26 12.80 -1.25
CA ILE A 422 16.64 11.40 -1.36
C ILE A 422 15.41 10.59 -1.74
N PHE A 423 15.44 9.99 -2.91
CA PHE A 423 14.43 9.05 -3.33
C PHE A 423 14.56 7.71 -2.58
N THR A 424 13.52 7.32 -1.87
CA THR A 424 13.39 6.00 -1.25
C THR A 424 12.31 5.21 -1.97
N GLY A 425 12.58 3.93 -2.21
CA GLY A 425 11.65 3.06 -2.92
C GLY A 425 10.52 2.51 -2.04
N GLY A 426 9.58 1.82 -2.68
CA GLY A 426 8.45 1.14 -2.06
C GLY A 426 7.19 1.99 -1.93
N PRO A 427 6.04 1.39 -1.55
CA PRO A 427 4.73 2.06 -1.54
C PRO A 427 4.62 3.26 -0.60
N LYS A 428 5.50 3.34 0.40
CA LYS A 428 5.61 4.45 1.36
C LYS A 428 6.91 5.25 1.15
N GLY A 429 7.64 4.99 0.08
CA GLY A 429 8.87 5.69 -0.23
C GLY A 429 8.61 7.11 -0.72
N THR A 430 9.61 7.97 -0.57
CA THR A 430 9.52 9.37 -1.01
C THR A 430 9.28 9.47 -2.52
N LYS A 431 9.89 8.59 -3.34
CA LYS A 431 9.67 8.59 -4.79
C LYS A 431 8.19 8.38 -5.13
N THR A 432 7.54 7.39 -4.54
CA THR A 432 6.12 7.12 -4.78
C THR A 432 5.22 8.29 -4.34
N GLN A 433 5.55 8.94 -3.21
CA GLN A 433 4.75 10.05 -2.71
C GLN A 433 4.81 11.27 -3.64
N VAL A 434 6.01 11.73 -4.00
CA VAL A 434 6.16 12.93 -4.83
C VAL A 434 5.58 12.74 -6.25
N TYR A 435 5.64 11.51 -6.79
CA TYR A 435 5.00 11.21 -8.07
C TYR A 435 3.48 11.19 -7.98
N ARG A 436 2.89 10.73 -6.89
CA ARG A 436 1.44 10.85 -6.65
C ARG A 436 0.99 12.30 -6.59
N ASP A 437 1.74 13.12 -5.86
CA ASP A 437 1.47 14.56 -5.78
C ASP A 437 1.51 15.19 -7.19
N MET A 438 2.51 14.82 -8.00
CA MET A 438 2.65 15.29 -9.38
C MET A 438 1.47 14.87 -10.28
N VAL A 439 1.01 13.61 -10.18
CA VAL A 439 -0.19 13.14 -10.90
C VAL A 439 -1.38 14.02 -10.56
N SER A 440 -1.60 14.29 -9.28
CA SER A 440 -2.68 15.14 -8.81
C SER A 440 -2.55 16.58 -9.34
N TYR A 441 -1.36 17.18 -9.32
CA TYR A 441 -1.13 18.54 -9.83
C TYR A 441 -1.39 18.64 -11.33
N ILE A 442 -0.97 17.65 -12.11
CA ILE A 442 -1.24 17.59 -13.56
C ILE A 442 -2.73 17.45 -13.83
N GLN A 443 -3.45 16.58 -13.11
CA GLN A 443 -4.89 16.40 -13.27
C GLN A 443 -5.69 17.66 -12.93
N GLN A 444 -5.29 18.38 -11.91
CA GLN A 444 -5.92 19.65 -11.52
C GLN A 444 -5.54 20.82 -12.44
N GLY A 445 -4.69 20.62 -13.45
CA GLY A 445 -4.23 21.66 -14.35
C GLY A 445 -3.29 22.69 -13.72
N LEU A 446 -2.68 22.34 -12.58
CA LEU A 446 -1.77 23.21 -11.82
C LEU A 446 -0.35 23.22 -12.36
N VAL A 447 -0.03 22.40 -13.37
CA VAL A 447 1.27 22.34 -14.04
C VAL A 447 1.13 22.88 -15.45
N LYS A 448 1.97 23.85 -15.83
CA LYS A 448 1.99 24.44 -17.18
C LYS A 448 3.38 24.36 -17.79
N ILE A 449 3.43 23.96 -19.05
CA ILE A 449 4.64 23.93 -19.87
C ILE A 449 4.41 24.70 -21.18
N PRO A 450 5.44 25.26 -21.80
CA PRO A 450 5.28 25.93 -23.11
C PRO A 450 4.77 24.94 -24.17
N ASP A 451 3.95 25.43 -25.11
CA ASP A 451 3.59 24.61 -26.28
C ASP A 451 4.78 24.48 -27.22
N PRO A 452 5.31 23.27 -27.49
CA PRO A 452 6.45 23.09 -28.39
C PRO A 452 6.25 23.66 -29.80
N ALA A 453 5.00 23.76 -30.28
CA ALA A 453 4.68 24.27 -31.60
C ALA A 453 5.04 25.77 -31.79
N GLY A 454 5.10 26.53 -30.68
CA GLY A 454 5.45 27.96 -30.70
C GLY A 454 6.89 28.27 -30.32
N LEU A 455 7.74 27.27 -30.08
CA LEU A 455 9.11 27.46 -29.61
C LEU A 455 10.16 27.31 -30.71
N PRO A 456 11.36 27.93 -30.56
CA PRO A 456 12.55 27.59 -31.33
C PRO A 456 12.86 26.09 -31.28
N ALA A 457 13.46 25.54 -32.31
CA ALA A 457 13.65 24.09 -32.48
C ALA A 457 14.37 23.41 -31.29
N ASP A 458 15.40 24.08 -30.75
CA ASP A 458 16.16 23.54 -29.58
C ASP A 458 15.32 23.50 -28.32
N GLU A 459 14.54 24.53 -28.05
CA GLU A 459 13.64 24.62 -26.90
C GLU A 459 12.47 23.62 -27.04
N ALA A 460 11.88 23.56 -28.24
CA ALA A 460 10.83 22.61 -28.59
C ALA A 460 11.29 21.16 -28.37
N ARG A 461 12.56 20.85 -28.70
CA ARG A 461 13.16 19.53 -28.44
C ARG A 461 13.16 19.18 -26.95
N LEU A 462 13.53 20.12 -26.09
CA LEU A 462 13.56 19.90 -24.63
C LEU A 462 12.15 19.66 -24.05
N VAL A 463 11.18 20.48 -24.46
CA VAL A 463 9.78 20.31 -24.01
C VAL A 463 9.18 19.01 -24.55
N ASN A 464 9.43 18.65 -25.81
CA ASN A 464 9.00 17.38 -26.37
C ASN A 464 9.63 16.18 -25.62
N LYS A 465 10.87 16.30 -25.18
CA LYS A 465 11.54 15.27 -24.37
C LYS A 465 10.90 15.16 -22.99
N TRP A 466 10.60 16.29 -22.34
CA TRP A 466 9.83 16.34 -21.10
C TRP A 466 8.49 15.60 -21.23
N ILE A 467 7.68 15.93 -22.27
CA ILE A 467 6.39 15.27 -22.52
C ILE A 467 6.57 13.75 -22.71
N LYS A 468 7.57 13.37 -23.52
CA LYS A 468 7.82 11.97 -23.88
C LYS A 468 8.26 11.11 -22.68
N GLU A 469 9.11 11.64 -21.80
CA GLU A 469 9.54 10.94 -20.61
C GLU A 469 8.40 10.80 -19.60
N HIS A 470 7.60 11.85 -19.38
CA HIS A 470 6.43 11.76 -18.49
C HIS A 470 5.40 10.74 -18.98
N ILE A 471 5.09 10.71 -20.28
CA ILE A 471 4.17 9.71 -20.85
C ILE A 471 4.76 8.29 -20.77
N ALA A 472 6.07 8.16 -20.85
CA ALA A 472 6.74 6.86 -20.86
C ALA A 472 7.03 6.28 -19.46
N LEU A 473 6.82 7.07 -18.39
CA LEU A 473 7.12 6.64 -17.03
C LEU A 473 6.12 5.58 -16.55
N GLU A 474 6.65 4.52 -15.95
CA GLU A 474 5.87 3.34 -15.61
C GLU A 474 6.10 2.89 -14.16
N TYR A 475 5.14 2.12 -13.63
CA TYR A 475 5.38 1.26 -12.49
C TYR A 475 6.19 0.04 -12.96
N VAL A 476 7.43 -0.07 -12.51
CA VAL A 476 8.32 -1.19 -12.83
C VAL A 476 8.38 -2.12 -11.64
N MET A 477 8.15 -3.42 -11.86
CA MET A 477 8.33 -4.42 -10.83
C MET A 477 9.82 -4.68 -10.60
N ASP A 478 10.30 -4.38 -9.41
CA ASP A 478 11.63 -4.83 -8.99
C ASP A 478 11.59 -6.34 -8.75
N ALA A 479 12.15 -7.09 -9.68
CA ALA A 479 12.20 -8.55 -9.62
C ALA A 479 12.96 -9.09 -8.39
N ALA A 480 13.92 -8.31 -7.84
CA ALA A 480 14.71 -8.69 -6.69
C ALA A 480 14.00 -8.41 -5.36
N GLN A 481 13.26 -7.31 -5.26
CA GLN A 481 12.59 -6.88 -4.03
C GLN A 481 11.09 -7.10 -4.04
N LYS A 482 10.49 -7.53 -5.15
CA LYS A 482 9.04 -7.71 -5.33
C LYS A 482 8.20 -6.47 -4.97
N THR A 483 8.78 -5.30 -5.13
CA THR A 483 8.14 -4.02 -4.86
C THR A 483 7.94 -3.27 -6.15
N GLU A 484 6.80 -2.63 -6.29
CA GLU A 484 6.56 -1.69 -7.38
C GLU A 484 7.47 -0.46 -7.17
N LYS A 485 8.28 -0.17 -8.17
CA LYS A 485 9.08 1.05 -8.26
C LYS A 485 8.55 1.91 -9.38
N ILE A 486 8.67 3.21 -9.23
CA ILE A 486 8.43 4.17 -10.30
C ILE A 486 9.75 4.39 -11.03
N GLY A 487 9.73 4.24 -12.34
CA GLY A 487 10.91 4.46 -13.17
C GLY A 487 10.61 4.39 -14.66
N ALA A 488 11.60 4.68 -15.46
CA ALA A 488 11.52 4.52 -16.90
C ALA A 488 11.65 3.03 -17.29
N PRO A 489 10.95 2.57 -18.34
CA PRO A 489 11.15 1.25 -18.90
C PRO A 489 12.59 1.05 -19.40
N ASP A 490 12.99 -0.21 -19.59
CA ASP A 490 14.32 -0.56 -20.08
C ASP A 490 14.70 0.23 -21.34
N GLY A 491 15.86 0.89 -21.29
CA GLY A 491 16.37 1.73 -22.39
C GLY A 491 15.76 3.12 -22.51
N LYS A 492 14.91 3.54 -21.55
CA LYS A 492 14.40 4.91 -21.43
C LYS A 492 14.96 5.58 -20.17
N HIS A 493 14.72 6.88 -20.02
CA HIS A 493 15.23 7.72 -18.94
C HIS A 493 14.08 8.40 -18.21
N ASP A 494 14.28 8.77 -16.94
CA ASP A 494 13.36 9.51 -16.08
C ASP A 494 13.96 10.83 -15.56
N ASP A 495 15.11 11.27 -16.14
CA ASP A 495 15.88 12.43 -15.68
C ASP A 495 15.04 13.73 -15.66
N TYR A 496 14.19 13.94 -16.71
CA TYR A 496 13.28 15.08 -16.78
C TYR A 496 12.12 14.97 -15.77
N CYS A 497 11.68 13.76 -15.50
CA CYS A 497 10.63 13.51 -14.53
C CYS A 497 11.15 13.75 -13.10
N ASP A 498 12.29 13.17 -12.75
CA ASP A 498 12.88 13.29 -11.41
C ASP A 498 13.24 14.75 -11.07
N SER A 499 13.86 15.50 -12.01
CA SER A 499 14.13 16.93 -11.82
C SER A 499 12.87 17.78 -11.62
N THR A 500 11.80 17.47 -12.36
CA THR A 500 10.51 18.17 -12.28
C THR A 500 9.80 17.88 -10.97
N VAL A 501 9.67 16.61 -10.61
CA VAL A 501 8.85 16.21 -9.46
C VAL A 501 9.38 16.75 -8.14
N ILE A 502 10.71 16.80 -7.96
CA ILE A 502 11.32 17.38 -6.75
C ILE A 502 11.14 18.91 -6.69
N ALA A 503 11.21 19.60 -7.84
CA ALA A 503 10.95 21.04 -7.91
C ALA A 503 9.49 21.38 -7.58
N LEU A 504 8.54 20.63 -8.13
CA LEU A 504 7.12 20.84 -7.93
C LEU A 504 6.67 20.48 -6.51
N HIS A 505 7.18 19.38 -5.97
CA HIS A 505 6.93 19.00 -4.59
C HIS A 505 7.35 20.12 -3.61
N ALA A 506 8.54 20.72 -3.82
CA ALA A 506 9.01 21.83 -3.00
C ALA A 506 8.24 23.15 -3.23
N SER A 507 7.72 23.35 -4.43
CA SER A 507 7.07 24.62 -4.80
C SER A 507 5.56 24.64 -4.50
N LEU A 508 4.87 23.53 -4.75
CA LEU A 508 3.41 23.41 -4.60
C LEU A 508 3.01 22.82 -3.23
N GLY A 509 3.84 21.91 -2.68
CA GLY A 509 3.52 21.22 -1.43
C GLY A 509 3.92 21.94 -0.14
N MET A 510 4.73 23.01 -0.19
CA MET A 510 5.31 23.66 0.99
C MET A 510 4.92 25.13 1.20
N LEU A 511 3.89 25.64 0.58
CA LEU A 511 3.39 26.96 0.94
C LEU A 511 2.41 26.79 2.11
N PRO A 512 2.83 27.05 3.38
CA PRO A 512 1.88 27.17 4.46
C PRO A 512 0.93 28.32 4.14
N PRO A 513 -0.35 28.26 4.59
CA PRO A 513 -1.26 29.38 4.44
C PRO A 513 -0.62 30.65 5.03
N GLU A 514 -0.83 31.80 4.43
CA GLU A 514 -0.17 33.09 4.73
C GLU A 514 -0.23 33.58 6.20
N SER A 515 -0.91 32.87 7.08
CA SER A 515 -1.04 33.23 8.52
C SER A 515 0.13 32.77 9.41
N SER A 516 1.20 32.13 8.90
CA SER A 516 2.30 31.61 9.73
C SER A 516 3.66 32.28 9.53
N PHE A 517 3.78 33.34 8.73
CA PHE A 517 4.97 34.20 8.71
C PHE A 517 4.90 35.34 9.73
N SER A 518 4.65 35.03 10.98
CA SER A 518 5.14 35.88 12.07
C SER A 518 6.60 35.51 12.32
N SER A 519 7.45 36.50 12.16
CA SER A 519 8.90 36.44 12.40
C SER A 519 9.23 35.68 13.69
N VAL A 520 9.65 34.42 13.56
CA VAL A 520 10.36 33.77 14.66
C VAL A 520 11.79 34.28 14.60
N THR A 521 12.00 35.39 15.29
CA THR A 521 13.32 35.80 15.76
C THR A 521 13.83 34.67 16.65
N LEU A 522 14.87 34.00 16.20
CA LEU A 522 15.67 33.08 16.99
C LEU A 522 16.41 33.87 18.09
N ASN A 523 15.71 34.18 19.15
CA ASN A 523 16.31 34.48 20.43
C ASN A 523 16.40 33.19 21.24
N THR A 524 17.43 32.41 20.97
CA THR A 524 17.90 31.40 21.91
C THR A 524 18.78 32.13 22.93
N PRO A 525 18.40 32.26 24.21
CA PRO A 525 19.33 32.72 25.20
C PRO A 525 20.40 31.67 25.42
N MET A 526 21.65 32.05 25.19
CA MET A 526 22.81 31.26 25.66
C MET A 526 22.62 31.00 27.16
N ARG A 527 22.57 29.72 27.54
CA ARG A 527 22.74 29.34 28.94
C ARG A 527 24.14 29.70 29.36
N PRO A 528 24.31 30.45 30.49
CA PRO A 528 25.63 30.72 31.01
C PRO A 528 26.28 29.41 31.47
N GLN A 529 27.59 29.27 31.12
CA GLN A 529 28.46 28.23 31.67
C GLN A 529 28.44 28.33 33.20
N ARG A 530 28.12 27.25 33.89
CA ARG A 530 28.29 27.15 35.32
C ARG A 530 29.80 26.94 35.61
N ASP A 531 30.39 27.92 36.28
CA ASP A 531 31.69 27.84 36.94
C ASP A 531 31.72 26.65 37.88
N LEU A 532 32.74 25.81 37.70
CA LEU A 532 33.19 24.81 38.67
C LEU A 532 33.97 25.49 39.78
N GLY A 533 33.29 25.98 40.80
CA GLY A 533 33.88 26.44 42.03
C GLY A 533 33.92 25.32 43.07
N ASN A 534 35.14 24.94 43.47
CA ASN A 534 35.46 24.10 44.62
C ASN A 534 34.69 24.48 45.87
N LYS A 535 34.11 23.49 46.58
CA LYS A 535 34.13 23.45 48.06
C LYS A 535 33.92 22.03 48.58
N HIS A 536 34.91 21.63 49.38
CA HIS A 536 34.92 20.49 50.30
C HIS A 536 33.76 20.55 51.29
N THR A 537 33.19 19.38 51.64
CA THR A 537 33.05 18.88 53.02
C THR A 537 32.35 17.51 53.07
N THR A 538 33.11 16.57 53.65
CA THR A 538 32.75 15.49 54.64
C THR A 538 31.48 14.69 54.55
N GLY A 539 31.63 13.40 54.38
CA GLY A 539 30.96 12.14 54.51
C GLY A 539 29.80 11.94 55.51
N PRO A 540 29.31 10.74 55.83
CA PRO A 540 29.91 9.39 55.66
C PRO A 540 28.96 8.27 55.14
N LEU A 541 29.57 7.18 54.72
CA LEU A 541 29.36 5.73 54.96
C LEU A 541 27.94 5.08 55.00
N PHE A 542 27.86 4.05 54.22
CA PHE A 542 27.31 2.69 54.44
C PHE A 542 26.57 2.22 53.16
N THR A 543 26.65 1.03 52.59
CA THR A 543 27.31 -0.26 52.81
C THR A 543 27.20 -1.11 51.55
N LYS A 544 28.09 -2.07 51.42
CA LYS A 544 28.26 -3.07 50.36
C LYS A 544 27.10 -4.09 50.24
N SER A 545 26.88 -4.65 49.05
CA SER A 545 26.85 -6.10 48.82
C SER A 545 26.98 -6.40 47.33
N THR A 546 28.12 -6.79 46.92
CA THR A 546 28.72 -8.10 46.53
C THR A 546 27.97 -8.82 45.40
N ALA A 547 28.50 -8.73 44.34
CA ALA A 547 29.06 -9.59 43.26
C ALA A 547 28.86 -11.11 43.40
N ARG A 548 28.60 -11.78 42.28
CA ARG A 548 29.35 -12.99 41.91
C ARG A 548 29.22 -13.28 40.39
N ARG A 549 30.36 -13.14 39.70
CA ARG A 549 30.68 -13.86 38.47
C ARG A 549 30.70 -15.36 38.70
N ARG A 550 30.28 -16.18 37.74
CA ARG A 550 30.95 -17.48 37.48
C ARG A 550 31.07 -17.69 35.97
N LEU A 551 32.31 -17.69 35.54
CA LEU A 551 32.84 -18.42 34.38
C LEU A 551 32.81 -19.91 34.69
N ASN A 552 32.52 -20.75 33.74
CA ASN A 552 33.27 -22.00 33.58
C ASN A 552 33.29 -22.44 32.10
N LYS A 553 34.53 -22.67 31.67
CA LYS A 553 34.97 -23.40 30.50
C LYS A 553 34.73 -24.91 30.72
N HIS A 554 34.43 -25.67 29.67
CA HIS A 554 35.23 -26.82 29.20
C HIS A 554 34.49 -27.54 28.07
N ALA A 555 35.18 -27.68 26.95
CA ALA A 555 35.09 -28.82 26.04
C ALA A 555 36.22 -29.81 26.45
N PRO A 556 36.36 -31.06 25.89
CA PRO A 556 35.87 -31.63 24.62
C PRO A 556 35.56 -33.17 24.69
N GLY A 557 35.27 -33.76 23.52
CA GLY A 557 35.44 -35.19 23.16
C GLY A 557 34.16 -36.01 23.01
N GLY A 558 33.75 -36.38 21.82
CA GLY A 558 34.18 -37.53 21.05
C GLY A 558 33.29 -38.76 21.30
N ILE A 559 32.44 -39.11 20.41
CA ILE A 559 32.26 -40.24 19.51
C ILE A 559 30.98 -40.01 18.71
#